data_bbc4f12fdf7a1d472f6ef7e3cce8f5ec
#
_entry.id   bbc4f12fdf7a1d472f6ef7e3cce8f5ec
#
_cell.length_a   1.000
_cell.length_b   1.000
_cell.length_c   1.000
_cell.angle_alpha   90.00
_cell.angle_beta   90.00
_cell.angle_gamma   90.00
#
_symmetry.space_group_name_H-M   'P 1'
#
loop_
_entity.id
_entity.type
_entity.pdbx_description
1 polymer ?
#
loop_
_entity_poly.entity_id
_entity_poly.type
_entity_poly.pdbx_seq_one_letter_code
_entity_poly.pdbx_strand_id
1 'polypeptide(L)'
;SAGQTTPAYAEDGVTPVGTYSIDPATGEVTFTPTEKSYTGKVTPANVQAEDTNGTKVSTTYTPSIIPAQPEAEPAKTVDVQGATQTGKPEFQGGTAMVNGEEKTVEMDDTVPAKLVDPKTGDKVDSLTVEGEGTYTVAPDGTVTFKPEPKFTGVAKGVEVVRQDKNGTPAKATYTPEVKPVTPTGTDAVTEDVQGSTQTGK
;
A
#
# COMPACT_ATOMS: atom_id res chain seq x y z
N SER A 1 -16.99 -10.88 36.67
CA SER A 1 -17.46 -9.51 36.49
C SER A 1 -17.47 -9.19 35.01
N ALA A 2 -18.65 -8.83 34.47
CA ALA A 2 -18.77 -8.36 33.08
C ALA A 2 -17.83 -7.17 32.88
N GLY A 3 -16.97 -7.23 31.85
CA GLY A 3 -16.04 -6.15 31.48
C GLY A 3 -14.60 -6.33 31.94
N GLN A 4 -14.24 -7.40 32.61
CA GLN A 4 -12.84 -7.67 32.96
C GLN A 4 -12.14 -8.36 31.77
N THR A 5 -11.05 -7.78 31.27
CA THR A 5 -10.23 -8.35 30.21
C THR A 5 -8.93 -8.93 30.78
N THR A 6 -8.44 -9.99 30.15
CA THR A 6 -7.15 -10.61 30.47
C THR A 6 -6.23 -10.48 29.27
N PRO A 7 -4.94 -10.12 29.44
CA PRO A 7 -4.00 -10.04 28.33
C PRO A 7 -3.88 -11.38 27.59
N ALA A 8 -3.77 -11.29 26.27
CA ALA A 8 -3.46 -12.40 25.38
C ALA A 8 -2.08 -12.17 24.76
N TYR A 9 -1.26 -13.22 24.71
CA TYR A 9 0.13 -13.14 24.25
C TYR A 9 0.33 -13.99 23.00
N ALA A 10 1.34 -13.65 22.23
CA ALA A 10 1.83 -14.47 21.13
C ALA A 10 2.27 -15.86 21.64
N GLU A 11 2.63 -16.76 20.73
CA GLU A 11 3.09 -18.11 21.06
C GLU A 11 4.33 -18.13 21.99
N ASP A 12 5.11 -17.03 22.01
CA ASP A 12 6.24 -16.84 22.91
C ASP A 12 5.85 -16.66 24.40
N GLY A 13 4.56 -16.43 24.67
CA GLY A 13 4.01 -16.23 26.01
C GLY A 13 4.33 -14.88 26.64
N VAL A 14 4.98 -13.95 25.93
CA VAL A 14 5.52 -12.68 26.48
C VAL A 14 5.03 -11.48 25.69
N THR A 15 4.96 -11.56 24.37
CA THR A 15 4.56 -10.44 23.49
C THR A 15 3.04 -10.27 23.53
N PRO A 16 2.51 -9.13 24.04
CA PRO A 16 1.07 -8.92 24.08
C PRO A 16 0.52 -8.68 22.68
N VAL A 17 -0.53 -9.39 22.30
CA VAL A 17 -1.15 -9.32 20.96
C VAL A 17 -2.64 -9.00 21.00
N GLY A 18 -3.26 -9.06 22.17
CA GLY A 18 -4.68 -8.81 22.33
C GLY A 18 -5.16 -8.98 23.77
N THR A 19 -6.47 -9.10 23.91
CA THR A 19 -7.13 -9.36 25.17
C THR A 19 -8.22 -10.39 25.03
N TYR A 20 -8.48 -11.13 26.09
CA TYR A 20 -9.63 -12.01 26.26
C TYR A 20 -10.69 -11.36 27.12
N SER A 21 -11.94 -11.55 26.76
CA SER A 21 -13.09 -11.30 27.62
C SER A 21 -14.01 -12.52 27.62
N ILE A 22 -14.78 -12.71 28.69
CA ILE A 22 -15.78 -13.78 28.80
C ILE A 22 -17.14 -13.20 29.15
N ASP A 23 -18.17 -13.67 28.46
CA ASP A 23 -19.54 -13.46 28.89
C ASP A 23 -19.88 -14.48 29.98
N PRO A 24 -20.08 -14.06 31.24
CA PRO A 24 -20.35 -15.00 32.33
C PRO A 24 -21.70 -15.69 32.24
N ALA A 25 -22.64 -15.17 31.43
CA ALA A 25 -23.97 -15.78 31.27
C ALA A 25 -23.97 -16.93 30.26
N THR A 26 -23.14 -16.80 29.20
CA THR A 26 -23.07 -17.78 28.12
C THR A 26 -21.80 -18.63 28.15
N GLY A 27 -20.75 -18.16 28.83
CA GLY A 27 -19.41 -18.75 28.79
C GLY A 27 -18.65 -18.47 27.47
N GLU A 28 -19.19 -17.62 26.59
CA GLU A 28 -18.56 -17.27 25.35
C GLU A 28 -17.29 -16.44 25.62
N VAL A 29 -16.18 -16.85 25.01
CA VAL A 29 -14.88 -16.16 25.09
C VAL A 29 -14.62 -15.40 23.80
N THR A 30 -14.37 -14.10 23.95
CA THR A 30 -13.98 -13.24 22.82
C THR A 30 -12.50 -12.90 22.92
N PHE A 31 -11.77 -13.09 21.83
CA PHE A 31 -10.44 -12.55 21.63
C PHE A 31 -10.53 -11.25 20.82
N THR A 32 -9.93 -10.18 21.34
CA THR A 32 -9.85 -8.88 20.65
C THR A 32 -8.37 -8.54 20.40
N PRO A 33 -7.92 -8.48 19.12
CA PRO A 33 -6.55 -8.13 18.82
C PRO A 33 -6.26 -6.64 19.14
N THR A 34 -5.13 -6.38 19.79
CA THR A 34 -4.56 -5.03 19.96
C THR A 34 -3.40 -4.79 19.00
N GLU A 35 -2.73 -5.87 18.57
CA GLU A 35 -1.71 -5.85 17.53
C GLU A 35 -2.30 -6.52 16.27
N LYS A 36 -2.83 -5.69 15.35
CA LYS A 36 -3.55 -6.17 14.16
C LYS A 36 -2.65 -6.79 13.10
N SER A 37 -1.34 -6.53 13.16
CA SER A 37 -0.34 -7.12 12.25
C SER A 37 0.11 -8.52 12.69
N TYR A 38 -0.22 -8.94 13.91
CA TYR A 38 0.17 -10.25 14.42
C TYR A 38 -0.53 -11.39 13.65
N THR A 39 0.24 -12.41 13.33
CA THR A 39 -0.23 -13.68 12.75
C THR A 39 0.38 -14.85 13.52
N GLY A 40 -0.36 -15.97 13.61
CA GLY A 40 0.08 -17.14 14.34
C GLY A 40 -0.85 -17.51 15.48
N LYS A 41 -0.40 -18.41 16.35
CA LYS A 41 -1.16 -18.86 17.51
C LYS A 41 -1.08 -17.86 18.64
N VAL A 42 -2.19 -17.72 19.35
CA VAL A 42 -2.28 -16.94 20.60
C VAL A 42 -2.25 -17.90 21.79
N THR A 43 -1.66 -17.48 22.91
CA THR A 43 -1.67 -18.29 24.14
C THR A 43 -3.09 -18.60 24.58
N PRO A 44 -3.38 -19.83 25.04
CA PRO A 44 -4.73 -20.24 25.41
C PRO A 44 -5.33 -19.45 26.57
N ALA A 45 -6.60 -19.11 26.47
CA ALA A 45 -7.39 -18.68 27.63
C ALA A 45 -7.93 -19.90 28.36
N ASN A 46 -7.72 -19.98 29.68
CA ASN A 46 -8.34 -20.99 30.53
C ASN A 46 -9.72 -20.51 31.00
N VAL A 47 -10.72 -21.28 30.70
CA VAL A 47 -12.11 -21.03 31.10
C VAL A 47 -12.51 -22.05 32.16
N GLN A 48 -13.03 -21.55 33.28
CA GLN A 48 -13.50 -22.39 34.38
C GLN A 48 -14.98 -22.12 34.59
N ALA A 49 -15.75 -23.17 34.66
CA ALA A 49 -17.16 -23.17 35.08
C ALA A 49 -17.33 -23.99 36.39
N GLU A 50 -18.29 -23.58 37.19
CA GLU A 50 -18.65 -24.26 38.43
C GLU A 50 -20.14 -24.56 38.43
N ASP A 51 -20.51 -25.79 38.77
CA ASP A 51 -21.92 -26.19 38.92
C ASP A 51 -22.49 -25.75 40.26
N THR A 52 -23.79 -25.97 40.45
CA THR A 52 -24.50 -25.63 41.70
C THR A 52 -24.02 -26.41 42.90
N ASN A 53 -23.28 -27.50 42.73
CA ASN A 53 -22.67 -28.31 43.78
C ASN A 53 -21.23 -27.89 44.13
N GLY A 54 -20.70 -26.86 43.46
CA GLY A 54 -19.35 -26.40 43.66
C GLY A 54 -18.29 -27.21 42.88
N THR A 55 -18.71 -28.08 41.97
CA THR A 55 -17.80 -28.87 41.13
C THR A 55 -17.28 -27.99 39.96
N LYS A 56 -15.98 -27.97 39.79
CA LYS A 56 -15.32 -27.14 38.75
C LYS A 56 -14.91 -27.96 37.55
N VAL A 57 -15.12 -27.41 36.37
CA VAL A 57 -14.62 -27.92 35.10
C VAL A 57 -13.84 -26.82 34.41
N SER A 58 -12.73 -27.17 33.77
CA SER A 58 -11.90 -26.24 33.04
C SER A 58 -11.72 -26.69 31.59
N THR A 59 -11.72 -25.72 30.69
CA THR A 59 -11.45 -25.92 29.27
C THR A 59 -10.57 -24.75 28.76
N THR A 60 -10.07 -24.87 27.54
CA THR A 60 -9.23 -23.82 26.92
C THR A 60 -9.83 -23.35 25.62
N TYR A 61 -9.65 -22.06 25.34
CA TYR A 61 -9.91 -21.44 24.05
C TYR A 61 -8.60 -20.94 23.47
N THR A 62 -8.24 -21.38 22.25
CA THR A 62 -6.97 -21.05 21.60
C THR A 62 -7.24 -20.48 20.21
N PRO A 63 -7.20 -19.13 20.04
CA PRO A 63 -7.32 -18.53 18.72
C PRO A 63 -6.05 -18.71 17.91
N SER A 64 -6.22 -18.78 16.58
CA SER A 64 -5.13 -18.76 15.60
C SER A 64 -5.43 -17.71 14.56
N ILE A 65 -4.43 -16.84 14.27
CA ILE A 65 -4.55 -15.72 13.36
C ILE A 65 -3.88 -16.08 12.04
N ILE A 66 -4.67 -16.20 10.99
CA ILE A 66 -4.20 -16.56 9.63
C ILE A 66 -3.79 -15.29 8.90
N PRO A 67 -2.60 -15.26 8.24
CA PRO A 67 -2.15 -14.10 7.48
C PRO A 67 -3.04 -13.84 6.27
N ALA A 68 -3.35 -12.55 6.02
CA ALA A 68 -4.01 -12.04 4.83
C ALA A 68 -3.23 -10.81 4.38
N GLN A 69 -2.17 -11.00 3.58
CA GLN A 69 -1.24 -9.94 3.18
C GLN A 69 -1.80 -9.18 1.98
N PRO A 70 -1.76 -7.83 1.98
CA PRO A 70 -2.16 -7.04 0.83
C PRO A 70 -1.17 -7.24 -0.33
N GLU A 71 -1.69 -7.15 -1.55
CA GLU A 71 -0.93 -7.29 -2.80
C GLU A 71 -0.87 -5.96 -3.53
N ALA A 72 0.16 -5.77 -4.37
CA ALA A 72 0.34 -4.58 -5.16
C ALA A 72 0.97 -4.89 -6.52
N GLU A 73 0.42 -4.25 -7.58
CA GLU A 73 0.89 -4.39 -8.94
C GLU A 73 1.49 -3.07 -9.44
N PRO A 74 2.65 -3.10 -10.13
CA PRO A 74 3.31 -1.91 -10.63
C PRO A 74 2.58 -1.28 -11.81
N ALA A 75 2.75 0.04 -12.00
CA ALA A 75 2.26 0.77 -13.15
C ALA A 75 3.41 1.30 -14.02
N LYS A 76 3.17 1.35 -15.33
CA LYS A 76 4.07 1.93 -16.32
C LYS A 76 3.28 2.82 -17.27
N THR A 77 3.90 3.92 -17.70
CA THR A 77 3.35 4.81 -18.72
C THR A 77 4.42 5.20 -19.73
N VAL A 78 3.99 5.61 -20.91
CA VAL A 78 4.87 6.08 -21.99
C VAL A 78 4.25 7.32 -22.61
N ASP A 79 5.03 8.39 -22.75
CA ASP A 79 4.60 9.59 -23.46
C ASP A 79 5.81 10.31 -24.10
N VAL A 80 5.56 11.38 -24.84
CA VAL A 80 6.60 12.15 -25.51
C VAL A 80 7.32 13.11 -24.56
N GLN A 81 8.50 13.53 -24.98
CA GLN A 81 9.34 14.48 -24.25
C GLN A 81 8.56 15.73 -23.82
N GLY A 82 8.66 16.08 -22.54
CA GLY A 82 7.99 17.23 -21.92
C GLY A 82 6.53 16.99 -21.52
N ALA A 83 5.89 15.90 -21.94
CA ALA A 83 4.51 15.58 -21.55
C ALA A 83 4.44 15.10 -20.08
N THR A 84 3.46 15.62 -19.34
CA THR A 84 3.12 15.13 -18.01
C THR A 84 2.40 13.78 -18.13
N GLN A 85 2.83 12.80 -17.35
CA GLN A 85 2.24 11.46 -17.33
C GLN A 85 1.57 11.18 -15.99
N THR A 86 0.52 10.35 -16.01
CA THR A 86 -0.12 9.83 -14.80
C THR A 86 -0.19 8.32 -14.86
N GLY A 87 0.15 7.67 -13.75
CA GLY A 87 0.03 6.23 -13.60
C GLY A 87 -0.45 5.88 -12.20
N LYS A 88 -1.12 4.75 -12.08
CA LYS A 88 -1.68 4.30 -10.81
C LYS A 88 -1.32 2.84 -10.59
N PRO A 89 -0.39 2.53 -9.68
CA PRO A 89 -0.21 1.16 -9.19
C PRO A 89 -1.49 0.64 -8.55
N GLU A 90 -1.79 -0.63 -8.78
CA GLU A 90 -2.97 -1.27 -8.20
C GLU A 90 -2.63 -1.87 -6.83
N PHE A 91 -3.56 -1.75 -5.88
CA PHE A 91 -3.44 -2.30 -4.54
C PHE A 91 -4.69 -3.07 -4.18
N GLN A 92 -4.52 -4.27 -3.67
CA GLN A 92 -5.61 -5.15 -3.26
C GLN A 92 -5.44 -5.60 -1.83
N GLY A 93 -6.55 -5.72 -1.12
CA GLY A 93 -6.58 -6.31 0.21
C GLY A 93 -6.22 -7.81 0.16
N GLY A 94 -5.56 -8.28 1.20
CA GLY A 94 -5.20 -9.68 1.32
C GLY A 94 -6.39 -10.57 1.64
N THR A 95 -6.38 -11.81 1.15
CA THR A 95 -7.41 -12.81 1.44
C THR A 95 -6.84 -14.03 2.15
N ALA A 96 -7.66 -14.70 2.94
CA ALA A 96 -7.32 -15.96 3.57
C ALA A 96 -8.55 -16.86 3.68
N MET A 97 -8.35 -18.18 3.56
CA MET A 97 -9.40 -19.17 3.81
C MET A 97 -9.48 -19.48 5.31
N VAL A 98 -10.64 -19.25 5.91
CA VAL A 98 -10.91 -19.47 7.33
C VAL A 98 -12.15 -20.35 7.45
N ASN A 99 -12.00 -21.58 7.94
CA ASN A 99 -13.10 -22.54 8.07
C ASN A 99 -13.88 -22.79 6.77
N GLY A 100 -13.21 -22.74 5.61
CA GLY A 100 -13.81 -22.94 4.29
C GLY A 100 -14.45 -21.69 3.68
N GLU A 101 -14.37 -20.53 4.35
CA GLU A 101 -14.84 -19.25 3.85
C GLU A 101 -13.66 -18.33 3.55
N GLU A 102 -13.72 -17.62 2.42
CA GLU A 102 -12.75 -16.57 2.09
C GLU A 102 -13.04 -15.31 2.92
N LYS A 103 -12.03 -14.82 3.61
CA LYS A 103 -12.06 -13.54 4.34
C LYS A 103 -11.03 -12.59 3.78
N THR A 104 -11.42 -11.31 3.62
CA THR A 104 -10.58 -10.25 3.06
C THR A 104 -10.29 -9.21 4.12
N VAL A 105 -9.02 -8.76 4.18
CA VAL A 105 -8.62 -7.53 4.88
C VAL A 105 -8.50 -6.44 3.83
N GLU A 106 -9.47 -5.53 3.81
CA GLU A 106 -9.53 -4.44 2.81
C GLU A 106 -8.38 -3.45 2.94
N MET A 107 -8.05 -2.77 1.84
CA MET A 107 -7.18 -1.59 1.87
C MET A 107 -7.83 -0.48 2.69
N ASP A 108 -7.01 0.31 3.39
CA ASP A 108 -7.49 1.43 4.20
C ASP A 108 -7.50 2.72 3.37
N ASP A 109 -8.68 3.06 2.83
CA ASP A 109 -8.87 4.27 2.03
C ASP A 109 -8.87 5.57 2.86
N THR A 110 -8.86 5.47 4.20
CA THR A 110 -8.73 6.63 5.08
C THR A 110 -7.29 7.08 5.26
N VAL A 111 -6.33 6.20 4.93
CA VAL A 111 -4.90 6.50 4.97
C VAL A 111 -4.41 6.80 3.55
N PRO A 112 -3.98 8.04 3.27
CA PRO A 112 -3.56 8.42 1.92
C PRO A 112 -2.30 7.66 1.49
N ALA A 113 -2.23 7.35 0.20
CA ALA A 113 -1.02 6.82 -0.43
C ALA A 113 0.14 7.81 -0.30
N LYS A 114 1.36 7.30 -0.22
CA LYS A 114 2.60 8.08 -0.15
C LYS A 114 3.65 7.54 -1.11
N LEU A 115 4.56 8.39 -1.53
CA LEU A 115 5.81 8.00 -2.17
C LEU A 115 6.85 7.66 -1.10
N VAL A 116 7.79 6.78 -1.44
CA VAL A 116 8.93 6.47 -0.57
C VAL A 116 10.17 7.15 -1.15
N ASP A 117 10.80 8.03 -0.38
CA ASP A 117 12.09 8.61 -0.76
C ASP A 117 13.17 7.52 -0.69
N PRO A 118 13.81 7.15 -1.82
CA PRO A 118 14.80 6.08 -1.84
C PRO A 118 16.09 6.41 -1.08
N LYS A 119 16.32 7.67 -0.72
CA LYS A 119 17.52 8.12 0.02
C LYS A 119 17.32 8.02 1.53
N THR A 120 16.13 8.34 2.02
CA THR A 120 15.84 8.41 3.47
C THR A 120 14.90 7.33 3.95
N GLY A 121 14.07 6.74 3.05
CA GLY A 121 12.99 5.83 3.39
C GLY A 121 11.72 6.55 3.88
N ASP A 122 11.72 7.88 3.90
CA ASP A 122 10.58 8.66 4.37
C ASP A 122 9.40 8.58 3.42
N LYS A 123 8.19 8.66 3.97
CA LYS A 123 6.94 8.75 3.23
C LYS A 123 6.64 10.21 2.91
N VAL A 124 6.59 10.54 1.61
CA VAL A 124 6.42 11.91 1.10
C VAL A 124 5.28 12.00 0.09
N ASP A 125 4.73 13.20 -0.12
CA ASP A 125 3.71 13.45 -1.16
C ASP A 125 4.31 13.84 -2.51
N SER A 126 5.55 14.30 -2.49
CA SER A 126 6.28 14.73 -3.69
C SER A 126 7.75 14.35 -3.59
N LEU A 127 8.32 13.91 -4.71
CA LEU A 127 9.72 13.54 -4.83
C LEU A 127 10.29 14.09 -6.13
N THR A 128 11.37 14.88 -6.04
CA THR A 128 12.12 15.36 -7.21
C THR A 128 13.36 14.51 -7.39
N VAL A 129 13.51 13.95 -8.59
CA VAL A 129 14.70 13.22 -9.04
C VAL A 129 15.44 14.11 -10.03
N GLU A 130 16.59 14.59 -9.61
CA GLU A 130 17.42 15.49 -10.42
C GLU A 130 17.79 14.84 -11.76
N GLY A 131 17.60 15.58 -12.85
CA GLY A 131 17.85 15.11 -14.21
C GLY A 131 16.72 14.25 -14.80
N GLU A 132 15.68 13.92 -14.04
CA GLU A 132 14.51 13.16 -14.53
C GLU A 132 13.23 13.98 -14.47
N GLY A 133 12.83 14.44 -13.28
CA GLY A 133 11.58 15.16 -13.09
C GLY A 133 11.03 15.06 -11.66
N THR A 134 9.76 15.44 -11.51
CA THR A 134 9.08 15.47 -10.21
C THR A 134 7.87 14.54 -10.23
N TYR A 135 7.77 13.73 -9.19
CA TYR A 135 6.63 12.85 -8.91
C TYR A 135 5.78 13.46 -7.79
N THR A 136 4.46 13.38 -7.93
CA THR A 136 3.50 13.69 -6.87
C THR A 136 2.46 12.60 -6.79
N VAL A 137 2.01 12.26 -5.58
CA VAL A 137 0.99 11.22 -5.37
C VAL A 137 -0.29 11.82 -4.80
N ALA A 138 -1.42 11.41 -5.37
CA ALA A 138 -2.74 11.69 -4.83
C ALA A 138 -3.11 10.67 -3.73
N PRO A 139 -4.06 10.98 -2.85
CA PRO A 139 -4.48 10.07 -1.77
C PRO A 139 -4.89 8.68 -2.23
N ASP A 140 -5.44 8.54 -3.43
CA ASP A 140 -5.90 7.28 -4.02
C ASP A 140 -4.77 6.43 -4.65
N GLY A 141 -3.52 6.92 -4.62
CA GLY A 141 -2.36 6.25 -5.21
C GLY A 141 -2.03 6.64 -6.65
N THR A 142 -2.81 7.54 -7.27
CA THR A 142 -2.48 8.07 -8.59
C THR A 142 -1.22 8.93 -8.51
N VAL A 143 -0.20 8.61 -9.31
CA VAL A 143 1.07 9.35 -9.38
C VAL A 143 1.09 10.20 -10.64
N THR A 144 1.42 11.47 -10.49
CA THR A 144 1.70 12.39 -11.60
C THR A 144 3.20 12.57 -11.70
N PHE A 145 3.75 12.34 -12.89
CA PHE A 145 5.14 12.59 -13.23
C PHE A 145 5.27 13.77 -14.20
N LYS A 146 5.99 14.79 -13.80
CA LYS A 146 6.35 15.94 -14.64
C LYS A 146 7.83 15.83 -14.98
N PRO A 147 8.18 15.41 -16.22
CA PRO A 147 9.59 15.27 -16.62
C PRO A 147 10.30 16.60 -16.69
N GLU A 148 11.61 16.60 -16.49
CA GLU A 148 12.45 17.73 -16.90
C GLU A 148 12.46 17.85 -18.43
N PRO A 149 12.51 19.08 -19.00
CA PRO A 149 12.34 19.29 -20.46
C PRO A 149 13.30 18.50 -21.35
N LYS A 150 14.50 18.19 -20.86
CA LYS A 150 15.53 17.46 -21.60
C LYS A 150 15.54 15.95 -21.31
N PHE A 151 14.75 15.49 -20.33
CA PHE A 151 14.75 14.09 -19.96
C PHE A 151 14.10 13.23 -21.05
N THR A 152 14.77 12.14 -21.42
CA THR A 152 14.26 11.08 -22.31
C THR A 152 14.75 9.72 -21.80
N GLY A 153 14.00 8.69 -22.11
CA GLY A 153 14.28 7.31 -21.69
C GLY A 153 13.36 6.83 -20.59
N VAL A 154 13.70 5.70 -20.00
CA VAL A 154 12.97 5.12 -18.88
C VAL A 154 13.46 5.75 -17.59
N ALA A 155 12.54 6.36 -16.83
CA ALA A 155 12.85 6.92 -15.53
C ALA A 155 13.16 5.82 -14.50
N LYS A 156 13.84 6.17 -13.40
CA LYS A 156 14.08 5.23 -12.27
C LYS A 156 12.78 4.77 -11.64
N GLY A 157 11.75 5.62 -11.74
CA GLY A 157 10.47 5.37 -11.12
C GLY A 157 10.46 5.73 -9.63
N VAL A 158 9.30 5.50 -9.02
CA VAL A 158 9.08 5.80 -7.61
C VAL A 158 8.24 4.70 -6.98
N GLU A 159 8.55 4.34 -5.74
CA GLU A 159 7.75 3.40 -4.95
C GLU A 159 6.57 4.12 -4.32
N VAL A 160 5.37 3.57 -4.52
CA VAL A 160 4.12 4.00 -3.89
C VAL A 160 3.79 3.01 -2.79
N VAL A 161 3.43 3.50 -1.61
CA VAL A 161 3.01 2.69 -0.47
C VAL A 161 1.59 3.03 -0.05
N ARG A 162 0.79 1.99 0.17
CA ARG A 162 -0.51 2.03 0.84
C ARG A 162 -0.53 0.99 1.96
N GLN A 163 -1.52 1.02 2.81
CA GLN A 163 -1.70 0.01 3.87
C GLN A 163 -3.13 -0.52 3.87
N ASP A 164 -3.29 -1.72 4.40
CA ASP A 164 -4.59 -2.30 4.67
C ASP A 164 -5.18 -1.80 6.02
N LYS A 165 -6.40 -2.21 6.33
CA LYS A 165 -7.11 -1.86 7.60
C LYS A 165 -6.43 -2.40 8.87
N ASN A 166 -5.46 -3.30 8.73
CA ASN A 166 -4.62 -3.78 9.82
C ASN A 166 -3.31 -2.98 9.94
N GLY A 167 -3.07 -2.02 9.03
CA GLY A 167 -1.82 -1.25 8.99
C GLY A 167 -0.67 -1.96 8.28
N THR A 168 -0.93 -3.10 7.63
CA THR A 168 0.08 -3.83 6.87
C THR A 168 0.35 -3.09 5.55
N PRO A 169 1.62 -2.71 5.26
CA PRO A 169 1.94 -1.97 4.05
C PRO A 169 2.01 -2.89 2.82
N ALA A 170 1.57 -2.35 1.69
CA ALA A 170 1.84 -2.88 0.36
C ALA A 170 2.55 -1.80 -0.47
N LYS A 171 3.46 -2.21 -1.36
CA LYS A 171 4.30 -1.31 -2.14
C LYS A 171 4.34 -1.75 -3.59
N ALA A 172 4.27 -0.78 -4.49
CA ALA A 172 4.44 -1.00 -5.93
C ALA A 172 5.14 0.19 -6.58
N THR A 173 5.83 -0.07 -7.68
CA THR A 173 6.59 0.96 -8.40
C THR A 173 5.77 1.53 -9.55
N TYR A 174 5.82 2.86 -9.71
CA TYR A 174 5.39 3.55 -10.93
C TYR A 174 6.63 3.96 -11.73
N THR A 175 6.68 3.56 -13.01
CA THR A 175 7.82 3.80 -13.90
C THR A 175 7.36 4.45 -15.19
N PRO A 176 7.56 5.77 -15.39
CA PRO A 176 7.30 6.45 -16.66
C PRO A 176 8.45 6.27 -17.64
N GLU A 177 8.13 6.21 -18.95
CA GLU A 177 9.07 6.27 -20.05
C GLU A 177 8.78 7.53 -20.89
N VAL A 178 9.83 8.26 -21.25
CA VAL A 178 9.73 9.49 -22.05
C VAL A 178 10.41 9.28 -23.41
N LYS A 179 9.63 9.32 -24.48
CA LYS A 179 10.11 9.16 -25.86
C LYS A 179 10.67 10.49 -26.35
N PRO A 180 11.88 10.52 -26.97
CA PRO A 180 12.44 11.74 -27.54
C PRO A 180 11.59 12.26 -28.70
N VAL A 181 11.52 13.58 -28.82
CA VAL A 181 10.93 14.28 -29.98
C VAL A 181 12.01 15.04 -30.70
N THR A 182 12.22 14.73 -31.97
CA THR A 182 13.19 15.44 -32.81
C THR A 182 12.43 16.44 -33.70
N PRO A 183 12.68 17.73 -33.55
CA PRO A 183 12.14 18.74 -34.48
C PRO A 183 12.64 18.47 -35.89
N THR A 184 11.78 18.66 -36.89
CA THR A 184 12.13 18.57 -38.31
C THR A 184 12.06 19.96 -38.94
N GLY A 185 12.99 20.24 -39.83
CA GLY A 185 13.00 21.44 -40.66
C GLY A 185 12.94 21.04 -42.15
N THR A 186 12.32 21.87 -42.94
CA THR A 186 12.31 21.73 -44.40
C THR A 186 13.09 22.88 -45.00
N ASP A 187 14.02 22.61 -45.91
CA ASP A 187 14.75 23.60 -46.61
C ASP A 187 13.81 24.46 -47.47
N ALA A 188 13.98 25.78 -47.40
CA ALA A 188 13.28 26.70 -48.26
C ALA A 188 14.21 27.10 -49.44
N VAL A 189 13.73 26.91 -50.65
CA VAL A 189 14.38 27.28 -51.90
C VAL A 189 13.54 28.34 -52.58
N THR A 190 14.12 29.47 -52.98
CA THR A 190 13.42 30.52 -53.69
C THR A 190 14.24 30.94 -54.92
N GLU A 191 13.56 31.31 -55.97
CA GLU A 191 14.13 31.82 -57.21
C GLU A 191 13.38 33.09 -57.61
N ASP A 192 14.12 34.10 -58.05
CA ASP A 192 13.53 35.34 -58.58
C ASP A 192 14.52 36.05 -59.51
N VAL A 193 14.08 37.12 -60.19
CA VAL A 193 14.91 37.87 -61.13
C VAL A 193 15.93 38.74 -60.39
N GLN A 194 16.96 39.16 -61.13
CA GLN A 194 18.01 40.01 -60.60
C GLN A 194 17.44 41.30 -59.96
N GLY A 195 17.86 41.62 -58.74
CA GLY A 195 17.44 42.80 -57.97
C GLY A 195 16.17 42.59 -57.12
N SER A 196 15.50 41.43 -57.19
CA SER A 196 14.32 41.13 -56.35
C SER A 196 14.70 40.69 -54.97
N THR A 197 13.92 41.12 -53.98
CA THR A 197 14.00 40.63 -52.60
C THR A 197 13.26 39.29 -52.49
N GLN A 198 13.94 38.31 -51.94
CA GLN A 198 13.37 36.95 -51.73
C GLN A 198 13.22 36.65 -50.26
N THR A 199 12.15 35.91 -49.88
CA THR A 199 11.91 35.45 -48.50
C THR A 199 11.59 33.97 -48.53
N GLY A 200 12.29 33.22 -47.69
CA GLY A 200 12.00 31.78 -47.41
C GLY A 200 11.45 31.59 -46.00
N LYS A 201 10.67 30.54 -45.80
CA LYS A 201 10.09 30.22 -44.49
C LYS A 201 10.20 28.71 -44.23
#